data_77e5ab344151d8d4fdecb8339c0cf710
#
_entry.id   77e5ab344151d8d4fdecb8339c0cf710
#
_cell.length_a   1.000
_cell.length_b   1.000
_cell.length_c   1.000
_cell.angle_alpha   90.00
_cell.angle_beta   90.00
_cell.angle_gamma   90.00
#
_symmetry.space_group_name_H-M   'P 1'
#
loop_
_entity.id
_entity.type
_entity.pdbx_description
1 polymer ?
#
loop_
_entity_poly.entity_id
_entity_poly.type
_entity_poly.pdbx_seq_one_letter_code
_entity_poly.pdbx_strand_id
1 'polypeptide(L)'
;MRRQLFGGREKDDSFTWDKLAGKHILPGRKGGVPYMAFEYAIRKNGMDPASDLLLDNSIQFDNMTGAFLGGTGDYVTMFEPTASSVEAEGKGYIVAAVGEEAGEMPYTAYFAKKSFIEKNADMIQRFTNAVYKGQKWVAEHSAAEIAEVVKDSFPDTDIALLTSAVQRYKDIGAYSTDPVLTQESFDLLQTVMTAAGELEKTAPHDVIVNNTFAEKAMQ
;
A
#
# COMPACT_ATOMS: atom_id res chain seq x y z
N MET A 1 -4.70 0.27 0.65
CA MET A 1 -3.53 0.91 0.00
C MET A 1 -2.69 1.78 0.94
N ARG A 2 -3.09 1.99 2.19
CA ARG A 2 -2.41 2.87 3.17
C ARG A 2 -0.90 2.62 3.36
N ARG A 3 -0.40 1.43 3.02
CA ARG A 3 1.01 1.04 3.17
C ARG A 3 2.01 1.77 2.27
N GLN A 4 1.56 2.47 1.22
CA GLN A 4 2.47 3.16 0.32
C GLN A 4 2.95 4.46 0.95
N LEU A 5 4.26 4.54 1.15
CA LEU A 5 4.95 5.68 1.74
C LEU A 5 5.59 6.53 0.64
N PHE A 6 5.82 7.79 0.95
CA PHE A 6 6.43 8.74 0.05
C PHE A 6 7.66 9.36 0.74
N GLY A 7 8.81 9.15 0.15
CA GLY A 7 10.10 9.60 0.68
C GLY A 7 10.72 10.69 -0.18
N GLY A 8 11.31 11.67 0.49
CA GLY A 8 12.11 12.74 -0.10
C GLY A 8 13.57 12.70 0.37
N ARG A 9 14.43 13.48 -0.27
CA ARG A 9 15.87 13.54 0.09
C ARG A 9 16.13 14.28 1.39
N GLU A 10 15.26 15.20 1.75
CA GLU A 10 15.37 16.02 2.95
C GLU A 10 14.17 15.79 3.85
N LYS A 11 14.40 15.97 5.14
CA LYS A 11 13.32 15.95 6.13
C LYS A 11 12.43 17.18 5.92
N ASP A 12 11.13 16.97 5.79
CA ASP A 12 10.15 18.04 5.65
C ASP A 12 8.91 17.74 6.52
N ASP A 13 8.95 18.22 7.76
CA ASP A 13 7.86 18.08 8.73
C ASP A 13 6.61 18.92 8.34
N SER A 14 6.74 19.79 7.34
CA SER A 14 5.69 20.65 6.80
C SER A 14 5.31 20.29 5.37
N PHE A 15 5.55 19.05 4.94
CA PHE A 15 5.30 18.60 3.59
C PHE A 15 3.84 18.84 3.17
N THR A 16 3.70 19.38 1.96
CA THR A 16 2.40 19.50 1.27
C THR A 16 2.59 19.07 -0.18
N TRP A 17 1.56 18.53 -0.79
CA TRP A 17 1.64 17.93 -2.12
C TRP A 17 2.00 18.92 -3.23
N ASP A 18 1.64 20.19 -3.09
CA ASP A 18 1.96 21.28 -4.05
C ASP A 18 3.47 21.55 -4.18
N LYS A 19 4.28 21.18 -3.17
CA LYS A 19 5.74 21.24 -3.24
C LYS A 19 6.36 20.33 -4.29
N LEU A 20 5.58 19.42 -4.84
CA LEU A 20 6.03 18.49 -5.87
C LEU A 20 6.08 19.09 -7.27
N ALA A 21 5.57 20.31 -7.48
CA ALA A 21 5.60 20.97 -8.77
C ALA A 21 7.02 21.02 -9.37
N GLY A 22 7.19 20.49 -10.57
CA GLY A 22 8.46 20.38 -11.28
C GLY A 22 9.49 19.38 -10.71
N LYS A 23 9.10 18.58 -9.70
CA LYS A 23 10.00 17.60 -9.08
C LYS A 23 10.07 16.29 -9.87
N HIS A 24 11.25 15.68 -9.82
CA HIS A 24 11.51 14.37 -10.42
C HIS A 24 11.15 13.26 -9.42
N ILE A 25 10.18 12.43 -9.77
CA ILE A 25 9.57 11.45 -8.87
C ILE A 25 9.68 10.05 -9.45
N LEU A 26 10.04 9.09 -8.61
CA LEU A 26 10.02 7.66 -8.91
C LEU A 26 8.72 7.05 -8.32
N PRO A 27 7.61 7.01 -9.10
CA PRO A 27 6.29 6.69 -8.56
C PRO A 27 5.95 5.20 -8.61
N GLY A 28 6.76 4.40 -9.28
CA GLY A 28 6.50 3.00 -9.56
C GLY A 28 6.06 2.74 -11.00
N ARG A 29 5.64 1.51 -11.26
CA ARG A 29 5.25 1.04 -12.58
C ARG A 29 3.89 1.60 -12.99
N LYS A 30 3.81 2.20 -14.17
CA LYS A 30 2.55 2.66 -14.78
C LYS A 30 1.54 1.50 -14.85
N GLY A 31 0.28 1.77 -14.56
CA GLY A 31 -0.81 0.77 -14.52
C GLY A 31 -0.80 -0.11 -13.25
N GLY A 32 0.16 0.04 -12.36
CA GLY A 32 0.12 -0.59 -11.04
C GLY A 32 -0.70 0.22 -10.03
N VAL A 33 -1.36 -0.44 -9.09
CA VAL A 33 -2.15 0.25 -8.06
C VAL A 33 -1.33 1.32 -7.30
N PRO A 34 -0.06 1.09 -6.91
CA PRO A 34 0.75 2.13 -6.27
C PRO A 34 0.90 3.39 -7.13
N TYR A 35 1.18 3.22 -8.41
CA TYR A 35 1.30 4.34 -9.35
C TYR A 35 -0.03 5.08 -9.51
N MET A 36 -1.13 4.36 -9.74
CA MET A 36 -2.47 4.96 -9.88
C MET A 36 -2.93 5.68 -8.61
N ALA A 37 -2.64 5.12 -7.43
CA ALA A 37 -2.95 5.75 -6.16
C ALA A 37 -2.15 7.06 -5.95
N PHE A 38 -0.86 7.06 -6.36
CA PHE A 38 -0.05 8.27 -6.35
C PHE A 38 -0.61 9.34 -7.29
N GLU A 39 -0.90 9.00 -8.56
CA GLU A 39 -1.52 9.95 -9.49
C GLU A 39 -2.85 10.50 -8.97
N TYR A 40 -3.66 9.64 -8.34
CA TYR A 40 -4.93 10.06 -7.76
C TYR A 40 -4.74 11.04 -6.59
N ALA A 41 -3.76 10.79 -5.71
CA ALA A 41 -3.40 11.72 -4.64
C ALA A 41 -2.95 13.09 -5.19
N ILE A 42 -2.16 13.11 -6.26
CA ILE A 42 -1.71 14.33 -6.94
C ILE A 42 -2.91 15.12 -7.51
N ARG A 43 -3.81 14.44 -8.25
CA ARG A 43 -5.01 15.08 -8.81
C ARG A 43 -5.95 15.63 -7.72
N LYS A 44 -6.09 14.91 -6.63
CA LYS A 44 -6.91 15.32 -5.48
C LYS A 44 -6.39 16.61 -4.84
N ASN A 45 -5.08 16.85 -4.93
CA ASN A 45 -4.44 18.09 -4.50
C ASN A 45 -4.34 19.16 -5.59
N GLY A 46 -5.13 19.04 -6.65
CA GLY A 46 -5.28 20.07 -7.68
C GLY A 46 -4.15 20.14 -8.70
N MET A 47 -3.26 19.14 -8.76
CA MET A 47 -2.15 19.07 -9.71
C MET A 47 -2.43 18.04 -10.81
N ASP A 48 -1.86 18.26 -11.99
CA ASP A 48 -1.86 17.28 -13.08
C ASP A 48 -0.54 16.50 -13.07
N PRO A 49 -0.57 15.17 -12.81
CA PRO A 49 0.63 14.34 -12.80
C PRO A 49 1.44 14.39 -14.09
N ALA A 50 0.79 14.66 -15.23
CA ALA A 50 1.44 14.62 -16.54
C ALA A 50 2.14 15.94 -16.89
N SER A 51 1.65 17.09 -16.40
CA SER A 51 2.20 18.42 -16.72
C SER A 51 3.01 19.04 -15.59
N ASP A 52 2.63 18.76 -14.34
CA ASP A 52 3.20 19.45 -13.18
C ASP A 52 4.38 18.71 -12.55
N LEU A 53 4.55 17.42 -12.89
CA LEU A 53 5.58 16.54 -12.33
C LEU A 53 6.46 15.91 -13.42
N LEU A 54 7.69 15.53 -13.04
CA LEU A 54 8.57 14.69 -13.85
C LEU A 54 8.51 13.25 -13.34
N LEU A 55 7.58 12.45 -13.84
CA LEU A 55 7.38 11.06 -13.41
C LEU A 55 8.27 10.10 -14.21
N ASP A 56 9.19 9.41 -13.52
CA ASP A 56 10.04 8.40 -14.13
C ASP A 56 9.54 6.98 -13.79
N ASN A 57 8.84 6.38 -14.72
CA ASN A 57 8.34 5.00 -14.62
C ASN A 57 9.25 3.99 -15.34
N SER A 58 10.40 4.40 -15.83
CA SER A 58 11.34 3.52 -16.55
C SER A 58 12.06 2.55 -15.62
N ILE A 59 12.13 2.89 -14.33
CA ILE A 59 12.85 2.11 -13.33
C ILE A 59 11.92 1.03 -12.75
N GLN A 60 12.38 -0.23 -12.83
CA GLN A 60 11.66 -1.36 -12.23
C GLN A 60 11.54 -1.17 -10.71
N PHE A 61 10.40 -1.61 -10.14
CA PHE A 61 10.07 -1.40 -8.74
C PHE A 61 11.19 -1.82 -7.77
N ASP A 62 11.78 -2.99 -7.97
CA ASP A 62 12.86 -3.54 -7.13
C ASP A 62 14.15 -2.69 -7.18
N ASN A 63 14.32 -1.88 -8.23
CA ASN A 63 15.49 -1.03 -8.43
C ASN A 63 15.27 0.43 -8.00
N MET A 64 14.02 0.83 -7.72
CA MET A 64 13.68 2.24 -7.45
C MET A 64 14.43 2.80 -6.25
N THR A 65 14.48 2.05 -5.14
CA THR A 65 15.20 2.47 -3.95
C THR A 65 16.68 2.63 -4.22
N GLY A 66 17.30 1.68 -4.92
CA GLY A 66 18.71 1.77 -5.32
C GLY A 66 18.98 2.99 -6.21
N ALA A 67 18.11 3.27 -7.17
CA ALA A 67 18.21 4.46 -8.04
C ALA A 67 18.08 5.75 -7.22
N PHE A 68 17.11 5.81 -6.30
CA PHE A 68 16.96 6.95 -5.40
C PHE A 68 18.20 7.14 -4.53
N LEU A 69 18.72 6.09 -3.89
CA LEU A 69 19.96 6.15 -3.10
C LEU A 69 21.17 6.57 -3.94
N GLY A 70 21.20 6.20 -5.22
CA GLY A 70 22.21 6.61 -6.20
C GLY A 70 22.07 8.02 -6.75
N GLY A 71 21.07 8.79 -6.30
CA GLY A 71 20.89 10.20 -6.68
C GLY A 71 19.81 10.46 -7.72
N THR A 72 19.09 9.45 -8.21
CA THR A 72 17.99 9.62 -9.17
C THR A 72 16.70 10.02 -8.47
N GLY A 73 16.01 11.03 -8.98
CA GLY A 73 14.75 11.54 -8.43
C GLY A 73 14.90 12.38 -7.17
N ASP A 74 13.99 13.30 -6.96
CA ASP A 74 13.84 14.09 -5.74
C ASP A 74 13.03 13.33 -4.69
N TYR A 75 12.05 12.55 -5.17
CA TYR A 75 11.13 11.75 -4.36
C TYR A 75 10.93 10.34 -4.92
N VAL A 76 10.51 9.44 -4.05
CA VAL A 76 10.27 8.03 -4.39
C VAL A 76 9.12 7.46 -3.57
N THR A 77 8.30 6.61 -4.18
CA THR A 77 7.34 5.79 -3.44
C THR A 77 8.01 4.51 -2.94
N MET A 78 7.74 4.15 -1.70
CA MET A 78 8.34 2.99 -1.05
C MET A 78 7.32 2.24 -0.18
N PHE A 79 7.73 1.07 0.26
CA PHE A 79 7.03 0.27 1.27
C PHE A 79 7.98 -0.10 2.40
N GLU A 80 7.45 -0.49 3.54
CA GLU A 80 8.25 -1.09 4.60
C GLU A 80 8.68 -2.52 4.26
N PRO A 81 9.84 -2.98 4.73
CA PRO A 81 10.79 -2.32 5.63
C PRO A 81 11.79 -1.38 4.92
N THR A 82 11.76 -1.29 3.59
CA THR A 82 12.71 -0.51 2.78
C THR A 82 12.71 0.99 3.14
N ALA A 83 11.52 1.55 3.41
CA ALA A 83 11.40 2.96 3.81
C ALA A 83 12.17 3.25 5.11
N SER A 84 12.00 2.40 6.13
CA SER A 84 12.75 2.51 7.38
C SER A 84 14.25 2.32 7.18
N SER A 85 14.68 1.45 6.25
CA SER A 85 16.11 1.27 5.92
C SER A 85 16.71 2.55 5.35
N VAL A 86 16.02 3.20 4.41
CA VAL A 86 16.47 4.45 3.78
C VAL A 86 16.62 5.57 4.79
N GLU A 87 15.69 5.68 5.76
CA GLU A 87 15.77 6.66 6.84
C GLU A 87 16.91 6.34 7.82
N ALA A 88 17.08 5.06 8.19
CA ALA A 88 18.15 4.64 9.10
C ALA A 88 19.55 4.93 8.52
N GLU A 89 19.69 4.89 7.19
CA GLU A 89 20.92 5.28 6.49
C GLU A 89 21.09 6.80 6.35
N GLY A 90 20.09 7.60 6.73
CA GLY A 90 20.11 9.06 6.57
C GLY A 90 20.12 9.53 5.11
N LYS A 91 19.65 8.70 4.18
CA LYS A 91 19.68 8.94 2.73
C LYS A 91 18.34 9.39 2.14
N GLY A 92 17.30 9.38 2.95
CA GLY A 92 15.96 9.84 2.60
C GLY A 92 15.07 9.84 3.83
N TYR A 93 13.95 10.51 3.75
CA TYR A 93 13.02 10.72 4.85
C TYR A 93 11.59 10.53 4.36
N ILE A 94 10.77 9.84 5.13
CA ILE A 94 9.36 9.70 4.81
C ILE A 94 8.65 11.01 5.15
N VAL A 95 8.03 11.62 4.14
CA VAL A 95 7.34 12.91 4.25
C VAL A 95 5.83 12.79 4.20
N ALA A 96 5.31 11.69 3.64
CA ALA A 96 3.86 11.42 3.56
C ALA A 96 3.56 9.93 3.39
N ALA A 97 2.31 9.55 3.62
CA ALA A 97 1.74 8.27 3.21
C ALA A 97 0.76 8.50 2.04
N VAL A 98 1.11 8.02 0.84
CA VAL A 98 0.26 8.14 -0.35
C VAL A 98 -1.13 7.57 -0.10
N GLY A 99 -1.20 6.46 0.65
CA GLY A 99 -2.46 5.79 0.91
C GLY A 99 -3.39 6.53 1.86
N GLU A 100 -2.87 7.42 2.71
CA GLU A 100 -3.71 8.31 3.53
C GLU A 100 -4.39 9.36 2.65
N GLU A 101 -3.65 9.92 1.70
CA GLU A 101 -4.18 10.92 0.77
C GLU A 101 -5.13 10.30 -0.27
N ALA A 102 -4.75 9.19 -0.88
CA ALA A 102 -5.57 8.51 -1.88
C ALA A 102 -6.86 7.89 -1.31
N GLY A 103 -6.86 7.54 -0.02
CA GLY A 103 -7.99 6.91 0.66
C GLY A 103 -7.88 5.39 0.77
N GLU A 104 -8.84 4.80 1.49
CA GLU A 104 -8.85 3.37 1.75
C GLU A 104 -9.34 2.58 0.54
N MET A 105 -8.44 1.84 -0.09
CA MET A 105 -8.73 0.94 -1.20
C MET A 105 -7.94 -0.36 -1.07
N PRO A 106 -8.42 -1.48 -1.63
CA PRO A 106 -7.67 -2.72 -1.64
C PRO A 106 -6.41 -2.57 -2.49
N TYR A 107 -5.30 -3.15 -2.00
CA TYR A 107 -4.06 -3.28 -2.79
C TYR A 107 -3.82 -4.73 -3.18
N THR A 108 -3.96 -5.63 -2.22
CA THR A 108 -3.91 -7.07 -2.46
C THR A 108 -5.19 -7.70 -1.95
N ALA A 109 -5.69 -8.67 -2.70
CA ALA A 109 -6.88 -9.43 -2.32
C ALA A 109 -6.67 -10.90 -2.67
N TYR A 110 -7.29 -11.78 -1.92
CA TYR A 110 -7.39 -13.19 -2.29
C TYR A 110 -8.51 -13.36 -3.30
N PHE A 111 -8.28 -14.15 -4.33
CA PHE A 111 -9.30 -14.47 -5.33
C PHE A 111 -9.24 -15.93 -5.74
N ALA A 112 -10.40 -16.45 -6.18
CA ALA A 112 -10.52 -17.81 -6.69
C ALA A 112 -11.64 -17.89 -7.73
N LYS A 113 -11.59 -18.90 -8.58
CA LYS A 113 -12.70 -19.20 -9.50
C LYS A 113 -13.95 -19.58 -8.72
N LYS A 114 -15.14 -19.14 -9.15
CA LYS A 114 -16.43 -19.51 -8.52
C LYS A 114 -16.56 -21.02 -8.33
N SER A 115 -16.24 -21.80 -9.36
CA SER A 115 -16.28 -23.26 -9.29
C SER A 115 -15.32 -23.89 -8.28
N PHE A 116 -14.19 -23.21 -7.97
CA PHE A 116 -13.28 -23.64 -6.92
C PHE A 116 -13.87 -23.34 -5.54
N ILE A 117 -14.46 -22.16 -5.39
CA ILE A 117 -15.13 -21.74 -4.14
C ILE A 117 -16.26 -22.73 -3.79
N GLU A 118 -17.12 -23.06 -4.76
CA GLU A 118 -18.22 -23.99 -4.57
C GLU A 118 -17.77 -25.38 -4.12
N LYS A 119 -16.68 -25.89 -4.73
CA LYS A 119 -16.14 -27.22 -4.41
C LYS A 119 -15.32 -27.30 -3.13
N ASN A 120 -14.82 -26.16 -2.63
CA ASN A 120 -13.85 -26.09 -1.54
C ASN A 120 -14.27 -25.10 -0.44
N ALA A 121 -15.57 -24.89 -0.24
CA ALA A 121 -16.10 -23.90 0.69
C ALA A 121 -15.53 -24.03 2.12
N ASP A 122 -15.38 -25.27 2.64
CA ASP A 122 -14.80 -25.51 3.96
C ASP A 122 -13.33 -25.11 4.06
N MET A 123 -12.55 -25.34 3.00
CA MET A 123 -11.15 -24.93 2.96
C MET A 123 -11.03 -23.43 2.94
N ILE A 124 -11.84 -22.74 2.12
CA ILE A 124 -11.86 -21.26 2.05
C ILE A 124 -12.29 -20.66 3.39
N GLN A 125 -13.31 -21.24 4.03
CA GLN A 125 -13.74 -20.78 5.35
C GLN A 125 -12.61 -20.89 6.39
N ARG A 126 -11.92 -22.04 6.45
CA ARG A 126 -10.79 -22.23 7.37
C ARG A 126 -9.63 -21.26 7.08
N PHE A 127 -9.36 -21.01 5.81
CA PHE A 127 -8.37 -20.03 5.38
C PHE A 127 -8.76 -18.61 5.85
N THR A 128 -10.00 -18.20 5.59
CA THR A 128 -10.51 -16.88 6.00
C THR A 128 -10.51 -16.72 7.52
N ASN A 129 -10.88 -17.76 8.27
CA ASN A 129 -10.80 -17.78 9.73
C ASN A 129 -9.35 -17.57 10.22
N ALA A 130 -8.37 -18.21 9.55
CA ALA A 130 -6.95 -18.05 9.90
C ALA A 130 -6.46 -16.63 9.60
N VAL A 131 -6.85 -16.03 8.46
CA VAL A 131 -6.54 -14.63 8.12
C VAL A 131 -7.13 -13.70 9.19
N TYR A 132 -8.40 -13.84 9.52
CA TYR A 132 -9.05 -13.00 10.53
C TYR A 132 -8.42 -13.15 11.92
N LYS A 133 -8.07 -14.38 12.32
CA LYS A 133 -7.31 -14.61 13.56
C LYS A 133 -5.98 -13.86 13.55
N GLY A 134 -5.26 -13.86 12.43
CA GLY A 134 -4.02 -13.09 12.27
C GLY A 134 -4.25 -11.59 12.36
N GLN A 135 -5.30 -11.06 11.72
CA GLN A 135 -5.65 -9.64 11.79
C GLN A 135 -5.95 -9.19 13.22
N LYS A 136 -6.75 -9.95 13.97
CA LYS A 136 -7.00 -9.69 15.40
C LYS A 136 -5.71 -9.71 16.21
N TRP A 137 -4.89 -10.72 16.01
CA TRP A 137 -3.62 -10.84 16.72
C TRP A 137 -2.72 -9.62 16.48
N VAL A 138 -2.58 -9.17 15.21
CA VAL A 138 -1.81 -7.96 14.86
C VAL A 138 -2.40 -6.70 15.53
N ALA A 139 -3.72 -6.58 15.60
CA ALA A 139 -4.37 -5.44 16.26
C ALA A 139 -4.06 -5.39 17.77
N GLU A 140 -4.02 -6.55 18.43
CA GLU A 140 -3.88 -6.69 19.89
C GLU A 140 -2.44 -6.67 20.39
N HIS A 141 -1.43 -6.87 19.50
CA HIS A 141 -0.03 -6.99 19.89
C HIS A 141 0.81 -5.77 19.51
N SER A 142 1.90 -5.57 20.26
CA SER A 142 2.86 -4.50 20.02
C SER A 142 3.67 -4.75 18.73
N ALA A 143 4.25 -3.69 18.19
CA ALA A 143 5.11 -3.79 17.01
C ALA A 143 6.31 -4.73 17.25
N ALA A 144 6.86 -4.74 18.46
CA ALA A 144 7.97 -5.61 18.81
C ALA A 144 7.57 -7.09 18.82
N GLU A 145 6.40 -7.44 19.37
CA GLU A 145 5.87 -8.81 19.34
C GLU A 145 5.58 -9.26 17.91
N ILE A 146 5.02 -8.40 17.08
CA ILE A 146 4.76 -8.69 15.67
C ILE A 146 6.07 -8.91 14.92
N ALA A 147 7.05 -8.01 15.09
CA ALA A 147 8.35 -8.11 14.46
C ALA A 147 9.06 -9.44 14.83
N GLU A 148 8.98 -9.83 16.09
CA GLU A 148 9.57 -11.10 16.57
C GLU A 148 8.95 -12.32 15.90
N VAL A 149 7.64 -12.33 15.67
CA VAL A 149 6.93 -13.43 14.99
C VAL A 149 7.28 -13.54 13.50
N VAL A 150 7.48 -12.40 12.83
CA VAL A 150 7.69 -12.37 11.36
C VAL A 150 9.17 -12.29 10.97
N LYS A 151 10.11 -12.15 11.89
CA LYS A 151 11.54 -11.91 11.61
C LYS A 151 12.17 -12.92 10.65
N ASP A 152 11.79 -14.19 10.74
CA ASP A 152 12.32 -15.22 9.86
C ASP A 152 11.92 -15.05 8.38
N SER A 153 10.86 -14.25 8.13
CA SER A 153 10.45 -13.85 6.78
C SER A 153 11.21 -12.62 6.26
N PHE A 154 12.01 -11.98 7.11
CA PHE A 154 12.80 -10.79 6.79
C PHE A 154 14.26 -10.97 7.27
N PRO A 155 14.99 -11.99 6.75
CA PRO A 155 16.31 -12.38 7.28
C PRO A 155 17.37 -11.28 7.17
N ASP A 156 17.20 -10.36 6.21
CA ASP A 156 18.14 -9.27 5.94
C ASP A 156 17.76 -7.95 6.67
N THR A 157 16.74 -7.99 7.55
CA THR A 157 16.25 -6.82 8.26
C THR A 157 16.49 -6.95 9.76
N ASP A 158 17.22 -6.00 10.34
CA ASP A 158 17.43 -5.94 11.78
C ASP A 158 16.11 -5.85 12.55
N ILE A 159 16.01 -6.49 13.71
CA ILE A 159 14.78 -6.58 14.49
C ILE A 159 14.27 -5.19 14.97
N ALA A 160 15.18 -4.28 15.26
CA ALA A 160 14.79 -2.92 15.66
C ALA A 160 14.20 -2.15 14.48
N LEU A 161 14.80 -2.30 13.29
CA LEU A 161 14.29 -1.73 12.05
C LEU A 161 12.93 -2.34 11.67
N LEU A 162 12.79 -3.65 11.78
CA LEU A 162 11.53 -4.34 11.52
C LEU A 162 10.43 -3.90 12.49
N THR A 163 10.78 -3.72 13.78
CA THR A 163 9.87 -3.17 14.78
C THR A 163 9.40 -1.76 14.41
N SER A 164 10.31 -0.89 13.97
CA SER A 164 9.98 0.47 13.54
C SER A 164 9.06 0.48 12.31
N ALA A 165 9.33 -0.40 11.35
CA ALA A 165 8.51 -0.58 10.14
C ALA A 165 7.08 -1.04 10.49
N VAL A 166 6.94 -2.01 11.39
CA VAL A 166 5.64 -2.48 11.87
C VAL A 166 4.92 -1.37 12.64
N GLN A 167 5.63 -0.62 13.50
CA GLN A 167 5.05 0.48 14.26
C GLN A 167 4.49 1.55 13.32
N ARG A 168 5.24 1.99 12.32
CA ARG A 168 4.76 2.96 11.32
C ARG A 168 3.48 2.47 10.63
N TYR A 169 3.43 1.22 10.22
CA TYR A 169 2.22 0.65 9.61
C TYR A 169 1.03 0.56 10.57
N LYS A 170 1.28 0.38 11.87
CA LYS A 170 0.22 0.49 12.88
C LYS A 170 -0.28 1.93 13.01
N ASP A 171 0.64 2.90 13.08
CA ASP A 171 0.32 4.31 13.29
C ASP A 171 -0.51 4.90 12.15
N ILE A 172 -0.23 4.53 10.90
CA ILE A 172 -1.01 4.96 9.72
C ILE A 172 -2.23 4.06 9.43
N GLY A 173 -2.55 3.11 10.30
CA GLY A 173 -3.70 2.20 10.11
C GLY A 173 -3.59 1.33 8.85
N ALA A 174 -2.39 0.86 8.49
CA ALA A 174 -2.15 0.10 7.27
C ALA A 174 -2.59 -1.37 7.37
N TYR A 175 -2.80 -1.90 8.58
CA TYR A 175 -3.29 -3.25 8.80
C TYR A 175 -4.82 -3.26 8.85
N SER A 176 -5.45 -4.06 8.00
CA SER A 176 -6.89 -4.30 8.06
C SER A 176 -7.25 -5.04 9.35
N THR A 177 -8.32 -4.63 10.01
CA THR A 177 -8.82 -5.22 11.26
C THR A 177 -9.75 -6.40 11.04
N ASP A 178 -10.27 -6.55 9.83
CA ASP A 178 -11.17 -7.61 9.41
C ASP A 178 -10.96 -7.98 7.93
N PRO A 179 -11.48 -9.13 7.47
CA PRO A 179 -11.29 -9.61 6.10
C PRO A 179 -12.36 -9.13 5.10
N VAL A 180 -13.22 -8.17 5.47
CA VAL A 180 -14.30 -7.67 4.61
C VAL A 180 -13.74 -6.69 3.58
N LEU A 181 -14.10 -6.85 2.31
CA LEU A 181 -13.89 -5.84 1.29
C LEU A 181 -15.18 -5.02 1.14
N THR A 182 -15.18 -3.80 1.65
CA THR A 182 -16.35 -2.92 1.62
C THR A 182 -16.66 -2.40 0.23
N GLN A 183 -17.92 -2.02 0.03
CA GLN A 183 -18.37 -1.38 -1.21
C GLN A 183 -17.55 -0.11 -1.49
N GLU A 184 -17.38 0.74 -0.47
CA GLU A 184 -16.66 2.02 -0.59
C GLU A 184 -15.21 1.82 -1.03
N SER A 185 -14.49 0.88 -0.41
CA SER A 185 -13.10 0.56 -0.79
C SER A 185 -13.00 0.04 -2.23
N PHE A 186 -13.95 -0.81 -2.64
CA PHE A 186 -13.99 -1.35 -3.99
C PHE A 186 -14.30 -0.27 -5.02
N ASP A 187 -15.27 0.60 -4.74
CA ASP A 187 -15.67 1.69 -5.64
C ASP A 187 -14.55 2.75 -5.77
N LEU A 188 -13.83 3.03 -4.67
CA LEU A 188 -12.67 3.91 -4.72
C LEU A 188 -11.57 3.32 -5.60
N LEU A 189 -11.29 2.02 -5.51
CA LEU A 189 -10.32 1.37 -6.40
C LEU A 189 -10.72 1.55 -7.88
N GLN A 190 -11.98 1.30 -8.21
CA GLN A 190 -12.48 1.48 -9.57
C GLN A 190 -12.39 2.94 -10.05
N THR A 191 -12.70 3.89 -9.16
CA THR A 191 -12.55 5.32 -9.42
C THR A 191 -11.09 5.67 -9.75
N VAL A 192 -10.14 5.19 -8.95
CA VAL A 192 -8.71 5.40 -9.16
C VAL A 192 -8.24 4.78 -10.47
N MET A 193 -8.66 3.55 -10.77
CA MET A 193 -8.32 2.87 -12.03
C MET A 193 -8.91 3.59 -13.26
N THR A 194 -10.14 4.07 -13.16
CA THR A 194 -10.79 4.85 -14.24
C THR A 194 -10.07 6.18 -14.46
N ALA A 195 -9.72 6.90 -13.38
CA ALA A 195 -8.98 8.16 -13.47
C ALA A 195 -7.58 8.00 -14.08
N ALA A 196 -6.98 6.83 -13.92
CA ALA A 196 -5.69 6.48 -14.54
C ALA A 196 -5.81 5.96 -15.99
N GLY A 197 -7.05 5.77 -16.50
CA GLY A 197 -7.29 5.20 -17.84
C GLY A 197 -7.09 3.68 -17.93
N GLU A 198 -7.01 2.99 -16.80
CA GLU A 198 -6.76 1.53 -16.72
C GLU A 198 -8.05 0.70 -16.57
N LEU A 199 -9.20 1.36 -16.44
CA LEU A 199 -10.51 0.73 -16.33
C LEU A 199 -11.53 1.45 -17.22
N GLU A 200 -11.98 0.78 -18.26
CA GLU A 200 -13.00 1.32 -19.18
C GLU A 200 -14.43 1.18 -18.64
N LYS A 201 -14.69 0.10 -17.87
CA LYS A 201 -16.02 -0.24 -17.36
C LYS A 201 -15.95 -0.79 -15.95
N THR A 202 -16.67 -0.16 -15.04
CA THR A 202 -16.82 -0.63 -13.66
C THR A 202 -17.63 -1.93 -13.57
N ALA A 203 -17.35 -2.71 -12.54
CA ALA A 203 -18.10 -3.91 -12.19
C ALA A 203 -18.90 -3.71 -10.89
N PRO A 204 -20.11 -4.27 -10.76
CA PRO A 204 -20.84 -4.25 -9.50
C PRO A 204 -20.09 -5.03 -8.41
N HIS A 205 -20.08 -4.50 -7.20
CA HIS A 205 -19.39 -5.12 -6.06
C HIS A 205 -19.89 -6.55 -5.79
N ASP A 206 -21.19 -6.75 -5.75
CA ASP A 206 -21.84 -8.04 -5.47
C ASP A 206 -21.57 -9.13 -6.52
N VAL A 207 -21.11 -8.75 -7.71
CA VAL A 207 -20.69 -9.68 -8.77
C VAL A 207 -19.26 -10.17 -8.59
N ILE A 208 -18.37 -9.28 -8.09
CA ILE A 208 -16.93 -9.52 -7.98
C ILE A 208 -16.53 -9.95 -6.56
N VAL A 209 -17.12 -9.33 -5.55
CA VAL A 209 -16.75 -9.52 -4.15
C VAL A 209 -17.69 -10.54 -3.48
N ASN A 210 -17.10 -11.45 -2.72
CA ASN A 210 -17.84 -12.41 -1.91
C ASN A 210 -17.37 -12.31 -0.45
N ASN A 211 -18.10 -11.58 0.37
CA ASN A 211 -17.81 -11.38 1.79
C ASN A 211 -18.39 -12.49 2.70
N THR A 212 -19.13 -13.46 2.17
CA THR A 212 -19.81 -14.50 2.97
C THR A 212 -18.88 -15.23 3.93
N PHE A 213 -17.66 -15.57 3.48
CA PHE A 213 -16.66 -16.24 4.32
C PHE A 213 -16.04 -15.31 5.37
N ALA A 214 -15.88 -14.04 5.03
CA ALA A 214 -15.40 -13.00 5.94
C ALA A 214 -16.39 -12.75 7.08
N GLU A 215 -17.66 -12.51 6.72
CA GLU A 215 -18.75 -12.29 7.67
C GLU A 215 -18.92 -13.48 8.63
N LYS A 216 -18.83 -14.71 8.10
CA LYS A 216 -18.91 -15.92 8.92
C LYS A 216 -17.69 -16.10 9.84
N ALA A 217 -16.50 -15.66 9.42
CA ALA A 217 -15.31 -15.70 10.25
C ALA A 217 -15.38 -14.76 11.46
N MET A 218 -16.19 -13.70 11.36
CA MET A 218 -16.36 -12.67 12.39
C MET A 218 -17.46 -12.99 13.42
N GLN A 219 -18.27 -14.02 13.19
CA GLN A 219 -19.29 -14.51 14.12
C GLN A 219 -18.68 -15.38 15.22
#